data_36bb56df68f806591b5faa25dbda0260
#
_entry.id   36bb56df68f806591b5faa25dbda0260
#
_cell.length_a   1.000
_cell.length_b   1.000
_cell.length_c   1.000
_cell.angle_alpha   90.00
_cell.angle_beta   90.00
_cell.angle_gamma   90.00
#
_symmetry.space_group_name_H-M   'P 1'
#
loop_
_entity.id
_entity.type
_entity.pdbx_description
1 polymer ?
#
loop_
_entity_poly.entity_id
_entity_poly.type
_entity_poly.pdbx_seq_one_letter_code
_entity_poly.pdbx_strand_id
1 'polypeptide(L)'
;MGRITNGWHIAMASWRVLSRDRELIAIPVIAAIGAALAFAAVAGPGVLLLGGSDAVQASDAALWLVFVSATVLATWVVALGSAAVVAGAAERMAGGEPTLASAFAVARARAGRLLGWAVLATVVSIILDQLEERLGVLGRLVSWIAGTAFGVVSFLALPVIVFEDVGAIEGLKRSARLLRSTWGEQLAFNFGLGLLGFLAILPAVAIAAGLVATGLVVFQVLGVVVAAAWIVVCMAVTSALSAVFKAALYRWAVGLPVDPAFDAGALTGAFRDRR
;
A
#
# COMPACT_ATOMS: atom_id res chain seq x y z
N MET A 1 27.24 8.36 -4.48
CA MET A 1 26.03 9.16 -4.25
C MET A 1 25.26 8.56 -3.08
N GLY A 2 24.75 9.37 -2.16
CA GLY A 2 24.14 8.88 -0.92
C GLY A 2 22.81 8.16 -1.18
N ARG A 3 22.47 7.21 -0.31
CA ARG A 3 21.24 6.41 -0.35
C ARG A 3 19.94 7.24 -0.41
N ILE A 4 19.96 8.42 0.21
CA ILE A 4 18.83 9.38 0.23
C ILE A 4 18.64 10.02 -1.16
N THR A 5 19.73 10.37 -1.85
CA THR A 5 19.70 10.95 -3.21
C THR A 5 19.08 9.97 -4.22
N ASN A 6 19.35 8.68 -4.08
CA ASN A 6 18.80 7.65 -4.97
C ASN A 6 17.29 7.44 -4.75
N GLY A 7 16.83 7.43 -3.48
CA GLY A 7 15.40 7.40 -3.15
C GLY A 7 14.64 8.61 -3.71
N TRP A 8 15.25 9.80 -3.65
CA TRP A 8 14.70 11.02 -4.22
C TRP A 8 14.58 10.95 -5.75
N HIS A 9 15.61 10.45 -6.46
CA HIS A 9 15.57 10.27 -7.91
C HIS A 9 14.48 9.30 -8.35
N ILE A 10 14.30 8.20 -7.63
CA ILE A 10 13.24 7.21 -7.89
C ILE A 10 11.85 7.83 -7.64
N ALA A 11 11.68 8.58 -6.54
CA ALA A 11 10.45 9.29 -6.24
C ALA A 11 10.11 10.31 -7.33
N MET A 12 11.09 11.08 -7.80
CA MET A 12 10.92 12.04 -8.88
C MET A 12 10.62 11.38 -10.24
N ALA A 13 11.22 10.22 -10.52
CA ALA A 13 10.91 9.43 -11.71
C ALA A 13 9.45 8.93 -11.66
N SER A 14 9.04 8.37 -10.53
CA SER A 14 7.66 7.92 -10.32
C SER A 14 6.67 9.10 -10.40
N TRP A 15 7.04 10.26 -9.84
CA TRP A 15 6.23 11.49 -9.95
C TRP A 15 6.09 11.98 -11.39
N ARG A 16 7.17 11.95 -12.18
CA ARG A 16 7.12 12.34 -13.61
C ARG A 16 6.17 11.47 -14.43
N VAL A 17 6.14 10.17 -14.18
CA VAL A 17 5.19 9.25 -14.81
C VAL A 17 3.77 9.58 -14.32
N LEU A 18 3.59 9.68 -13.01
CA LEU A 18 2.28 9.93 -12.39
C LEU A 18 1.68 11.30 -12.77
N SER A 19 2.51 12.35 -12.89
CA SER A 19 2.05 13.72 -13.20
C SER A 19 1.56 13.88 -14.64
N ARG A 20 1.89 12.96 -15.54
CA ARG A 20 1.36 12.93 -16.91
C ARG A 20 -0.10 12.48 -16.94
N ASP A 21 -0.52 11.70 -15.93
CA ASP A 21 -1.87 11.12 -15.82
C ASP A 21 -2.48 11.43 -14.46
N ARG A 22 -3.11 12.61 -14.37
CA ARG A 22 -3.77 13.06 -13.13
C ARG A 22 -4.85 12.10 -12.64
N GLU A 23 -5.47 11.35 -13.56
CA GLU A 23 -6.47 10.34 -13.23
C GLU A 23 -5.90 9.23 -12.33
N LEU A 24 -4.65 8.83 -12.54
CA LEU A 24 -4.01 7.79 -11.73
C LEU A 24 -3.82 8.23 -10.26
N ILE A 25 -3.72 9.54 -10.01
CA ILE A 25 -3.62 10.08 -8.63
C ILE A 25 -4.96 9.93 -7.89
N ALA A 26 -6.08 9.98 -8.61
CA ALA A 26 -7.40 9.84 -8.00
C ALA A 26 -7.68 8.39 -7.52
N ILE A 27 -7.08 7.37 -8.16
CA ILE A 27 -7.34 5.96 -7.85
C ILE A 27 -7.08 5.61 -6.38
N PRO A 28 -5.95 5.96 -5.75
CA PRO A 28 -5.72 5.67 -4.33
C PRO A 28 -6.71 6.35 -3.40
N VAL A 29 -7.17 7.57 -3.74
CA VAL A 29 -8.19 8.28 -2.95
C VAL A 29 -9.54 7.54 -3.06
N ILE A 30 -9.95 7.18 -4.27
CA ILE A 30 -11.17 6.39 -4.51
C ILE A 30 -11.08 5.06 -3.77
N ALA A 31 -9.94 4.38 -3.84
CA ALA A 31 -9.72 3.13 -3.14
C ALA A 31 -9.77 3.28 -1.61
N ALA A 32 -9.21 4.34 -1.05
CA ALA A 32 -9.23 4.62 0.38
C ALA A 32 -10.67 4.88 0.87
N ILE A 33 -11.42 5.71 0.16
CA ILE A 33 -12.84 5.97 0.46
C ILE A 33 -13.65 4.67 0.31
N GLY A 34 -13.46 3.95 -0.79
CA GLY A 34 -14.13 2.67 -1.03
C GLY A 34 -13.81 1.64 0.04
N ALA A 35 -12.58 1.56 0.53
CA ALA A 35 -12.19 0.67 1.61
C ALA A 35 -12.83 1.06 2.95
N ALA A 36 -12.88 2.35 3.26
CA ALA A 36 -13.57 2.84 4.46
C ALA A 36 -15.06 2.52 4.44
N LEU A 37 -15.72 2.75 3.28
CA LEU A 37 -17.12 2.41 3.09
C LEU A 37 -17.36 0.89 3.15
N ALA A 38 -16.47 0.08 2.54
CA ALA A 38 -16.56 -1.36 2.57
C ALA A 38 -16.40 -1.91 4.01
N PHE A 39 -15.46 -1.35 4.77
CA PHE A 39 -15.28 -1.68 6.18
C PHE A 39 -16.54 -1.32 6.99
N ALA A 40 -17.02 -0.08 6.86
CA ALA A 40 -18.21 0.40 7.57
C ALA A 40 -19.47 -0.38 7.22
N ALA A 41 -19.63 -0.80 5.96
CA ALA A 41 -20.77 -1.57 5.47
C ALA A 41 -20.85 -2.98 6.10
N VAL A 42 -19.73 -3.55 6.55
CA VAL A 42 -19.70 -4.85 7.24
C VAL A 42 -19.67 -4.65 8.76
N ALA A 43 -18.76 -3.81 9.25
CA ALA A 43 -18.57 -3.59 10.68
C ALA A 43 -19.80 -2.93 11.34
N GLY A 44 -20.41 -1.93 10.69
CA GLY A 44 -21.55 -1.21 11.24
C GLY A 44 -22.78 -2.10 11.47
N PRO A 45 -23.34 -2.74 10.43
CA PRO A 45 -24.44 -3.67 10.61
C PRO A 45 -24.09 -4.86 11.50
N GLY A 46 -22.86 -5.39 11.41
CA GLY A 46 -22.40 -6.49 12.22
C GLY A 46 -22.46 -6.18 13.72
N VAL A 47 -21.97 -5.02 14.14
CA VAL A 47 -22.03 -4.56 15.53
C VAL A 47 -23.47 -4.30 15.97
N LEU A 48 -24.30 -3.67 15.11
CA LEU A 48 -25.70 -3.42 15.42
C LEU A 48 -26.52 -4.70 15.60
N LEU A 49 -26.29 -5.71 14.74
CA LEU A 49 -26.99 -7.00 14.80
C LEU A 49 -26.57 -7.83 16.02
N LEU A 50 -25.34 -7.64 16.53
CA LEU A 50 -24.86 -8.33 17.72
C LEU A 50 -25.24 -7.65 19.04
N GLY A 51 -26.10 -6.61 19.01
CA GLY A 51 -26.65 -5.98 20.22
C GLY A 51 -26.28 -4.53 20.45
N GLY A 52 -25.73 -3.82 19.46
CA GLY A 52 -25.40 -2.40 19.56
C GLY A 52 -24.44 -2.09 20.70
N SER A 53 -24.84 -1.24 21.64
CA SER A 53 -24.07 -0.88 22.83
C SER A 53 -23.84 -2.05 23.79
N ASP A 54 -24.71 -3.06 23.74
CA ASP A 54 -24.58 -4.30 24.54
C ASP A 54 -23.81 -5.40 23.83
N ALA A 55 -23.22 -5.09 22.66
CA ALA A 55 -22.39 -5.98 21.88
C ALA A 55 -21.16 -6.51 22.67
N VAL A 56 -20.80 -5.85 23.78
CA VAL A 56 -19.81 -6.34 24.76
C VAL A 56 -20.22 -7.68 25.39
N GLN A 57 -21.51 -8.05 25.32
CA GLN A 57 -22.03 -9.35 25.76
C GLN A 57 -22.16 -10.37 24.62
N ALA A 58 -22.04 -9.95 23.35
CA ALA A 58 -21.89 -10.88 22.23
C ALA A 58 -20.61 -11.70 22.41
N SER A 59 -20.61 -12.94 21.94
CA SER A 59 -19.39 -13.75 22.01
C SER A 59 -18.25 -13.00 21.30
N ASP A 60 -17.10 -12.84 21.95
CA ASP A 60 -15.91 -12.19 21.40
C ASP A 60 -15.57 -12.73 19.99
N ALA A 61 -15.88 -14.01 19.74
CA ALA A 61 -15.68 -14.68 18.47
C ALA A 61 -16.55 -14.10 17.33
N ALA A 62 -17.83 -13.72 17.62
CA ALA A 62 -18.71 -13.16 16.59
C ALA A 62 -18.25 -11.75 16.18
N LEU A 63 -17.92 -10.92 17.15
CA LEU A 63 -17.35 -9.60 16.89
C LEU A 63 -16.03 -9.70 16.12
N TRP A 64 -15.16 -10.62 16.54
CA TRP A 64 -13.89 -10.87 15.86
C TRP A 64 -14.10 -11.24 14.40
N LEU A 65 -15.04 -12.13 14.08
CA LEU A 65 -15.36 -12.51 12.69
C LEU A 65 -15.90 -11.33 11.87
N VAL A 66 -16.72 -10.47 12.47
CA VAL A 66 -17.22 -9.24 11.82
C VAL A 66 -16.05 -8.34 11.45
N PHE A 67 -15.14 -8.05 12.39
CA PHE A 67 -14.00 -7.17 12.14
C PHE A 67 -12.99 -7.78 11.15
N VAL A 68 -12.72 -9.08 11.22
CA VAL A 68 -11.85 -9.76 10.26
C VAL A 68 -12.44 -9.70 8.85
N SER A 69 -13.74 -10.00 8.69
CA SER A 69 -14.39 -9.93 7.37
C SER A 69 -14.43 -8.51 6.82
N ALA A 70 -14.70 -7.50 7.66
CA ALA A 70 -14.61 -6.09 7.29
C ALA A 70 -13.19 -5.70 6.83
N THR A 71 -12.17 -6.16 7.56
CA THR A 71 -10.76 -5.91 7.21
C THR A 71 -10.37 -6.57 5.90
N VAL A 72 -10.77 -7.82 5.66
CA VAL A 72 -10.53 -8.52 4.38
C VAL A 72 -11.16 -7.74 3.22
N LEU A 73 -12.41 -7.30 3.38
CA LEU A 73 -13.11 -6.55 2.33
C LEU A 73 -12.44 -5.20 2.06
N ALA A 74 -12.07 -4.46 3.09
CA ALA A 74 -11.35 -3.20 2.95
C ALA A 74 -9.98 -3.40 2.28
N THR A 75 -9.21 -4.42 2.70
CA THR A 75 -7.92 -4.76 2.11
C THR A 75 -8.07 -5.16 0.64
N TRP A 76 -9.13 -5.87 0.28
CA TRP A 76 -9.43 -6.21 -1.09
C TRP A 76 -9.69 -4.98 -1.96
N VAL A 77 -10.46 -4.01 -1.48
CA VAL A 77 -10.72 -2.74 -2.19
C VAL A 77 -9.41 -1.96 -2.37
N VAL A 78 -8.54 -1.89 -1.36
CA VAL A 78 -7.20 -1.27 -1.47
C VAL A 78 -6.34 -2.02 -2.49
N ALA A 79 -6.39 -3.36 -2.50
CA ALA A 79 -5.65 -4.16 -3.47
C ALA A 79 -6.13 -3.93 -4.91
N LEU A 80 -7.45 -3.79 -5.13
CA LEU A 80 -8.03 -3.41 -6.43
C LEU A 80 -7.53 -2.04 -6.89
N GLY A 81 -7.55 -1.03 -6.02
CA GLY A 81 -7.02 0.30 -6.34
C GLY A 81 -5.52 0.28 -6.67
N SER A 82 -4.73 -0.42 -5.86
CA SER A 82 -3.29 -0.56 -6.11
C SER A 82 -3.01 -1.30 -7.42
N ALA A 83 -3.76 -2.36 -7.73
CA ALA A 83 -3.68 -3.09 -8.99
C ALA A 83 -4.04 -2.20 -10.19
N ALA A 84 -5.05 -1.33 -10.06
CA ALA A 84 -5.43 -0.38 -11.10
C ALA A 84 -4.31 0.64 -11.37
N VAL A 85 -3.68 1.20 -10.32
CA VAL A 85 -2.52 2.11 -10.51
C VAL A 85 -1.35 1.39 -11.17
N VAL A 86 -1.06 0.15 -10.76
CA VAL A 86 0.00 -0.67 -11.38
C VAL A 86 -0.28 -0.92 -12.86
N ALA A 87 -1.53 -1.26 -13.20
CA ALA A 87 -1.93 -1.50 -14.59
C ALA A 87 -1.86 -0.23 -15.44
N GLY A 88 -2.41 0.89 -14.97
CA GLY A 88 -2.36 2.16 -15.66
C GLY A 88 -0.93 2.68 -15.84
N ALA A 89 -0.07 2.56 -14.81
CA ALA A 89 1.34 2.93 -14.91
C ALA A 89 2.08 2.09 -15.95
N ALA A 90 1.80 0.77 -16.01
CA ALA A 90 2.40 -0.11 -17.00
C ALA A 90 1.91 0.19 -18.42
N GLU A 91 0.63 0.53 -18.60
CA GLU A 91 0.05 0.99 -19.86
C GLU A 91 0.74 2.28 -20.34
N ARG A 92 0.92 3.28 -19.45
CA ARG A 92 1.66 4.52 -19.76
C ARG A 92 3.10 4.23 -20.17
N MET A 93 3.82 3.38 -19.45
CA MET A 93 5.19 2.98 -19.78
C MET A 93 5.30 2.21 -21.09
N ALA A 94 4.21 1.60 -21.56
CA ALA A 94 4.12 0.97 -22.86
C ALA A 94 3.76 1.95 -24.00
N GLY A 95 3.60 3.24 -23.71
CA GLY A 95 3.23 4.28 -24.67
C GLY A 95 1.72 4.45 -24.87
N GLY A 96 0.90 3.80 -24.05
CA GLY A 96 -0.55 3.96 -24.05
C GLY A 96 -1.04 5.20 -23.29
N GLU A 97 -2.35 5.41 -23.32
CA GLU A 97 -3.06 6.47 -22.59
C GLU A 97 -4.02 5.84 -21.56
N PRO A 98 -3.54 5.57 -20.33
CA PRO A 98 -4.37 4.94 -19.31
C PRO A 98 -5.51 5.86 -18.89
N THR A 99 -6.69 5.28 -18.79
CA THR A 99 -7.87 5.93 -18.20
C THR A 99 -8.25 5.24 -16.90
N LEU A 100 -9.06 5.89 -16.04
CA LEU A 100 -9.62 5.23 -14.87
C LEU A 100 -10.34 3.93 -15.26
N ALA A 101 -11.09 3.97 -16.36
CA ALA A 101 -11.87 2.82 -16.83
C ALA A 101 -10.96 1.66 -17.25
N SER A 102 -9.90 1.89 -18.04
CA SER A 102 -8.95 0.85 -18.48
C SER A 102 -8.20 0.26 -17.29
N ALA A 103 -7.71 1.09 -16.38
CA ALA A 103 -7.00 0.68 -15.19
C ALA A 103 -7.85 -0.22 -14.27
N PHE A 104 -9.08 0.22 -13.95
CA PHE A 104 -10.00 -0.58 -13.13
C PHE A 104 -10.52 -1.83 -13.87
N ALA A 105 -10.63 -1.84 -15.20
CA ALA A 105 -11.01 -3.02 -15.97
C ALA A 105 -10.00 -4.15 -15.75
N VAL A 106 -8.69 -3.85 -15.81
CA VAL A 106 -7.62 -4.82 -15.54
C VAL A 106 -7.69 -5.32 -14.08
N ALA A 107 -7.81 -4.42 -13.11
CA ALA A 107 -7.91 -4.80 -11.71
C ALA A 107 -9.13 -5.69 -11.44
N ARG A 108 -10.30 -5.35 -12.01
CA ARG A 108 -11.53 -6.12 -11.86
C ARG A 108 -11.43 -7.50 -12.50
N ALA A 109 -10.74 -7.65 -13.61
CA ALA A 109 -10.49 -8.95 -14.24
C ALA A 109 -9.68 -9.89 -13.31
N ARG A 110 -8.93 -9.34 -12.37
CA ARG A 110 -8.13 -10.07 -11.37
C ARG A 110 -8.75 -10.08 -9.97
N ALA A 111 -10.00 -9.60 -9.82
CA ALA A 111 -10.64 -9.36 -8.52
C ALA A 111 -10.62 -10.58 -7.59
N GLY A 112 -10.89 -11.78 -8.09
CA GLY A 112 -10.86 -13.00 -7.29
C GLY A 112 -9.46 -13.36 -6.77
N ARG A 113 -8.41 -13.11 -7.56
CA ARG A 113 -7.02 -13.34 -7.13
C ARG A 113 -6.55 -12.29 -6.14
N LEU A 114 -7.00 -11.03 -6.32
CA LEU A 114 -6.76 -9.95 -5.38
C LEU A 114 -7.52 -10.15 -4.07
N LEU A 115 -8.68 -10.82 -4.09
CA LEU A 115 -9.36 -11.27 -2.87
C LEU A 115 -8.51 -12.32 -2.13
N GLY A 116 -7.99 -13.31 -2.84
CA GLY A 116 -7.05 -14.26 -2.25
C GLY A 116 -5.81 -13.59 -1.64
N TRP A 117 -5.31 -12.53 -2.27
CA TRP A 117 -4.25 -11.69 -1.71
C TRP A 117 -4.68 -10.97 -0.44
N ALA A 118 -5.87 -10.38 -0.42
CA ALA A 118 -6.40 -9.68 0.76
C ALA A 118 -6.56 -10.63 1.96
N VAL A 119 -7.08 -11.84 1.71
CA VAL A 119 -7.17 -12.88 2.75
C VAL A 119 -5.79 -13.25 3.27
N LEU A 120 -4.83 -13.54 2.38
CA LEU A 120 -3.46 -13.88 2.79
C LEU A 120 -2.82 -12.76 3.63
N ALA A 121 -2.91 -11.51 3.19
CA ALA A 121 -2.35 -10.37 3.90
C ALA A 121 -3.00 -10.18 5.27
N THR A 122 -4.33 -10.29 5.36
CA THR A 122 -5.06 -10.19 6.64
C THR A 122 -4.68 -11.31 7.59
N VAL A 123 -4.58 -12.56 7.10
CA VAL A 123 -4.16 -13.70 7.94
C VAL A 123 -2.75 -13.49 8.47
N VAL A 124 -1.82 -13.04 7.64
CA VAL A 124 -0.45 -12.73 8.09
C VAL A 124 -0.46 -11.64 9.15
N SER A 125 -1.21 -10.54 8.96
CA SER A 125 -1.34 -9.49 9.98
C SER A 125 -1.85 -10.05 11.30
N ILE A 126 -2.92 -10.81 11.29
CA ILE A 126 -3.51 -11.40 12.51
C ILE A 126 -2.48 -12.30 13.24
N ILE A 127 -1.72 -13.10 12.50
CA ILE A 127 -0.69 -13.95 13.09
C ILE A 127 0.40 -13.09 13.77
N LEU A 128 0.82 -11.99 13.12
CA LEU A 128 1.82 -11.09 13.66
C LEU A 128 1.32 -10.36 14.91
N ASP A 129 0.07 -9.89 14.89
CA ASP A 129 -0.57 -9.22 16.02
C ASP A 129 -0.71 -10.17 17.22
N GLN A 130 -1.18 -11.40 16.99
CA GLN A 130 -1.28 -12.43 18.03
C GLN A 130 0.08 -12.82 18.63
N LEU A 131 1.13 -12.81 17.79
CA LEU A 131 2.48 -13.10 18.26
C LEU A 131 2.99 -11.97 19.18
N GLU A 132 2.69 -10.71 18.82
CA GLU A 132 3.02 -9.55 19.64
C GLU A 132 2.29 -9.57 21.00
N GLU A 133 0.99 -9.84 20.99
CA GLU A 133 0.17 -9.91 22.20
C GLU A 133 0.64 -11.02 23.18
N ARG A 134 0.98 -12.21 22.64
CA ARG A 134 1.33 -13.36 23.47
C ARG A 134 2.76 -13.31 24.02
N LEU A 135 3.71 -12.78 23.27
CA LEU A 135 5.14 -12.79 23.62
C LEU A 135 5.67 -11.44 24.10
N GLY A 136 4.82 -10.41 24.20
CA GLY A 136 5.20 -9.07 24.68
C GLY A 136 6.36 -8.47 23.90
N VAL A 137 7.44 -8.06 24.60
CA VAL A 137 8.59 -7.37 23.96
C VAL A 137 9.28 -8.26 22.92
N LEU A 138 9.44 -9.56 23.19
CA LEU A 138 10.02 -10.50 22.24
C LEU A 138 9.09 -10.71 21.03
N GLY A 139 7.79 -10.80 21.26
CA GLY A 139 6.79 -10.87 20.19
C GLY A 139 6.84 -9.66 19.27
N ARG A 140 6.96 -8.46 19.85
CA ARG A 140 7.10 -7.21 19.10
C ARG A 140 8.33 -7.21 18.18
N LEU A 141 9.48 -7.68 18.67
CA LEU A 141 10.69 -7.79 17.86
C LEU A 141 10.52 -8.80 16.72
N VAL A 142 9.97 -9.99 17.03
CA VAL A 142 9.74 -11.04 16.04
C VAL A 142 8.71 -10.59 15.00
N SER A 143 7.60 -9.98 15.43
CA SER A 143 6.56 -9.45 14.53
C SER A 143 7.11 -8.35 13.61
N TRP A 144 7.96 -7.46 14.14
CA TRP A 144 8.62 -6.44 13.34
C TRP A 144 9.54 -7.04 12.27
N ILE A 145 10.36 -8.03 12.61
CA ILE A 145 11.25 -8.72 11.66
C ILE A 145 10.43 -9.47 10.62
N ALA A 146 9.46 -10.28 11.06
CA ALA A 146 8.63 -11.08 10.16
C ALA A 146 7.74 -10.21 9.25
N GLY A 147 7.16 -9.14 9.79
CA GLY A 147 6.38 -8.17 9.01
C GLY A 147 7.22 -7.45 7.97
N THR A 148 8.45 -7.04 8.34
CA THR A 148 9.41 -6.46 7.40
C THR A 148 9.78 -7.45 6.30
N ALA A 149 10.09 -8.70 6.65
CA ALA A 149 10.40 -9.75 5.69
C ALA A 149 9.21 -10.03 4.75
N PHE A 150 7.99 -10.10 5.30
CA PHE A 150 6.78 -10.24 4.50
C PHE A 150 6.57 -9.05 3.56
N GLY A 151 6.75 -7.82 4.04
CA GLY A 151 6.66 -6.60 3.24
C GLY A 151 7.66 -6.59 2.07
N VAL A 152 8.89 -7.03 2.31
CA VAL A 152 9.91 -7.19 1.27
C VAL A 152 9.49 -8.25 0.26
N VAL A 153 9.19 -9.46 0.70
CA VAL A 153 8.85 -10.59 -0.19
C VAL A 153 7.57 -10.31 -1.00
N SER A 154 6.62 -9.60 -0.43
CA SER A 154 5.35 -9.22 -1.07
C SER A 154 5.42 -7.99 -1.97
N PHE A 155 6.57 -7.32 -2.04
CA PHE A 155 6.70 -6.03 -2.71
C PHE A 155 6.24 -6.03 -4.17
N LEU A 156 6.58 -7.06 -4.94
CA LEU A 156 6.15 -7.26 -6.32
C LEU A 156 4.95 -8.21 -6.46
N ALA A 157 4.35 -8.66 -5.36
CA ALA A 157 3.25 -9.63 -5.42
C ALA A 157 2.05 -9.10 -6.22
N LEU A 158 1.65 -7.84 -6.00
CA LEU A 158 0.54 -7.22 -6.74
C LEU A 158 0.82 -7.10 -8.24
N PRO A 159 1.95 -6.53 -8.71
CA PRO A 159 2.29 -6.58 -10.14
C PRO A 159 2.28 -7.99 -10.73
N VAL A 160 2.86 -8.96 -10.03
CA VAL A 160 2.88 -10.36 -10.48
C VAL A 160 1.46 -10.92 -10.63
N ILE A 161 0.59 -10.73 -9.63
CA ILE A 161 -0.81 -11.17 -9.67
C ILE A 161 -1.55 -10.54 -10.85
N VAL A 162 -1.31 -9.25 -11.11
CA VAL A 162 -1.98 -8.50 -12.17
C VAL A 162 -1.53 -8.97 -13.56
N PHE A 163 -0.24 -9.12 -13.78
CA PHE A 163 0.33 -9.34 -15.12
C PHE A 163 0.52 -10.83 -15.44
N GLU A 164 0.91 -11.66 -14.48
CA GLU A 164 1.11 -13.10 -14.70
C GLU A 164 -0.17 -13.91 -14.44
N ASP A 165 -1.25 -13.29 -13.98
CA ASP A 165 -2.56 -13.92 -13.74
C ASP A 165 -2.50 -15.12 -12.80
N VAL A 166 -1.72 -15.03 -11.73
CA VAL A 166 -1.49 -16.08 -10.73
C VAL A 166 -2.21 -15.81 -9.41
N GLY A 167 -2.38 -16.85 -8.59
CA GLY A 167 -2.97 -16.70 -7.25
C GLY A 167 -2.02 -16.03 -6.26
N ALA A 168 -2.55 -15.66 -5.08
CA ALA A 168 -1.82 -14.92 -4.04
C ALA A 168 -0.51 -15.59 -3.60
N ILE A 169 -0.54 -16.89 -3.33
CA ILE A 169 0.62 -17.66 -2.87
C ILE A 169 1.68 -17.77 -3.97
N GLU A 170 1.27 -18.04 -5.21
CA GLU A 170 2.21 -18.11 -6.33
C GLU A 170 2.77 -16.72 -6.64
N GLY A 171 1.94 -15.67 -6.58
CA GLY A 171 2.35 -14.27 -6.68
C GLY A 171 3.42 -13.92 -5.66
N LEU A 172 3.24 -14.33 -4.40
CA LEU A 172 4.21 -14.13 -3.34
C LEU A 172 5.54 -14.87 -3.62
N LYS A 173 5.47 -16.15 -4.01
CA LYS A 173 6.65 -16.97 -4.36
C LYS A 173 7.38 -16.39 -5.58
N ARG A 174 6.64 -15.94 -6.59
CA ARG A 174 7.21 -15.33 -7.79
C ARG A 174 7.87 -14.00 -7.48
N SER A 175 7.21 -13.15 -6.65
CA SER A 175 7.78 -11.91 -6.14
C SER A 175 9.11 -12.16 -5.44
N ALA A 176 9.15 -13.13 -4.51
CA ALA A 176 10.38 -13.51 -3.80
C ALA A 176 11.49 -13.96 -4.76
N ARG A 177 11.17 -14.74 -5.79
CA ARG A 177 12.16 -15.20 -6.80
C ARG A 177 12.69 -14.03 -7.63
N LEU A 178 11.81 -13.13 -8.11
CA LEU A 178 12.21 -11.94 -8.86
C LEU A 178 13.14 -11.05 -8.03
N LEU A 179 12.77 -10.82 -6.76
CA LEU A 179 13.57 -10.02 -5.86
C LEU A 179 14.94 -10.64 -5.59
N ARG A 180 14.99 -11.95 -5.30
CA ARG A 180 16.25 -12.66 -5.04
C ARG A 180 17.17 -12.69 -6.25
N SER A 181 16.63 -12.89 -7.45
CA SER A 181 17.44 -12.94 -8.68
C SER A 181 17.97 -11.58 -9.12
N THR A 182 17.28 -10.50 -8.73
CA THR A 182 17.56 -9.16 -9.23
C THR A 182 18.33 -8.31 -8.21
N TRP A 183 18.18 -8.57 -6.90
CA TRP A 183 18.54 -7.60 -5.88
C TRP A 183 19.34 -8.09 -4.69
N GLY A 184 19.57 -9.35 -4.52
CA GLY A 184 20.38 -9.85 -3.40
C GLY A 184 19.96 -9.27 -2.03
N GLU A 185 20.94 -8.92 -1.19
CA GLU A 185 20.72 -8.44 0.19
C GLU A 185 20.29 -6.96 0.31
N GLN A 186 20.23 -6.20 -0.79
CA GLN A 186 20.08 -4.74 -0.73
C GLN A 186 18.64 -4.21 -0.66
N LEU A 187 17.63 -5.08 -0.66
CA LEU A 187 16.21 -4.69 -0.57
C LEU A 187 15.81 -3.99 0.73
N ALA A 188 16.61 -4.08 1.75
CA ALA A 188 16.39 -3.41 3.03
C ALA A 188 16.35 -1.86 2.94
N PHE A 189 16.63 -1.29 1.77
CA PHE A 189 16.84 0.16 1.60
C PHE A 189 15.74 0.95 0.92
N ASN A 190 14.63 0.34 0.47
CA ASN A 190 13.53 1.07 -0.15
C ASN A 190 12.58 1.79 0.84
N PHE A 191 13.05 2.05 2.04
CA PHE A 191 12.34 2.90 3.01
C PHE A 191 12.27 4.38 2.61
N GLY A 192 12.95 4.81 1.54
CA GLY A 192 13.01 6.22 1.17
C GLY A 192 11.65 6.85 0.86
N LEU A 193 10.79 6.16 0.12
CA LEU A 193 9.43 6.66 -0.18
C LEU A 193 8.54 6.69 1.07
N GLY A 194 8.65 5.67 1.93
CA GLY A 194 7.93 5.64 3.21
C GLY A 194 8.39 6.76 4.15
N LEU A 195 9.69 7.02 4.23
CA LEU A 195 10.24 8.11 5.02
C LEU A 195 9.79 9.49 4.49
N LEU A 196 9.79 9.69 3.18
CA LEU A 196 9.30 10.93 2.57
C LEU A 196 7.81 11.13 2.85
N GLY A 197 6.99 10.09 2.74
CA GLY A 197 5.58 10.13 3.10
C GLY A 197 5.37 10.44 4.58
N PHE A 198 6.15 9.83 5.46
CA PHE A 198 6.11 10.11 6.89
C PHE A 198 6.50 11.57 7.20
N LEU A 199 7.57 12.07 6.62
CA LEU A 199 8.00 13.47 6.79
C LEU A 199 6.96 14.46 6.26
N ALA A 200 6.24 14.12 5.19
CA ALA A 200 5.18 14.96 4.64
C ALA A 200 3.94 15.05 5.56
N ILE A 201 3.73 14.07 6.44
CA ILE A 201 2.62 14.07 7.41
C ILE A 201 2.94 14.97 8.63
N LEU A 202 4.20 15.11 9.03
CA LEU A 202 4.58 15.83 10.25
C LEU A 202 4.04 17.26 10.34
N PRO A 203 4.08 18.10 9.26
CA PRO A 203 3.53 19.46 9.34
C PRO A 203 2.04 19.47 9.67
N ALA A 204 1.26 18.54 9.10
CA ALA A 204 -0.18 18.47 9.40
C ALA A 204 -0.46 18.09 10.85
N VAL A 205 0.29 17.13 11.39
CA VAL A 205 0.18 16.75 12.80
C VAL A 205 0.56 17.92 13.72
N ALA A 206 1.62 18.67 13.40
CA ALA A 206 2.04 19.83 14.16
C ALA A 206 0.97 20.95 14.14
N ILE A 207 0.40 21.25 12.97
CA ILE A 207 -0.68 22.24 12.82
C ILE A 207 -1.93 21.79 13.61
N ALA A 208 -2.32 20.53 13.48
CA ALA A 208 -3.46 19.99 14.22
C ALA A 208 -3.24 20.08 15.73
N ALA A 209 -2.06 19.69 16.22
CA ALA A 209 -1.70 19.80 17.63
C ALA A 209 -1.76 21.25 18.14
N GLY A 210 -1.25 22.21 17.35
CA GLY A 210 -1.35 23.63 17.65
C GLY A 210 -2.78 24.13 17.74
N LEU A 211 -3.65 23.73 16.81
CA LEU A 211 -5.07 24.10 16.82
C LEU A 211 -5.83 23.45 17.99
N VAL A 212 -5.52 22.20 18.32
CA VAL A 212 -6.09 21.52 19.50
C VAL A 212 -5.67 22.21 20.80
N ALA A 213 -4.42 22.68 20.89
CA ALA A 213 -3.89 23.37 22.07
C ALA A 213 -4.59 24.72 22.36
N THR A 214 -5.32 25.32 21.41
CA THR A 214 -6.08 26.56 21.63
C THR A 214 -7.24 26.40 22.62
N GLY A 215 -7.69 25.15 22.88
CA GLY A 215 -8.81 24.86 23.76
C GLY A 215 -10.19 25.19 23.17
N LEU A 216 -10.26 25.84 21.99
CA LEU A 216 -11.52 26.20 21.33
C LEU A 216 -12.01 25.05 20.46
N VAL A 217 -13.21 24.51 20.72
CA VAL A 217 -13.78 23.33 20.05
C VAL A 217 -13.78 23.49 18.53
N VAL A 218 -14.07 24.70 18.01
CA VAL A 218 -14.07 24.98 16.57
C VAL A 218 -12.70 24.74 15.94
N PHE A 219 -11.63 25.21 16.58
CA PHE A 219 -10.27 25.00 16.09
C PHE A 219 -9.79 23.56 16.28
N GLN A 220 -10.25 22.86 17.32
CA GLN A 220 -9.97 21.44 17.51
C GLN A 220 -10.58 20.62 16.37
N VAL A 221 -11.87 20.81 16.08
CA VAL A 221 -12.56 20.11 14.98
C VAL A 221 -11.89 20.44 13.64
N LEU A 222 -11.64 21.74 13.37
CA LEU A 222 -10.98 22.18 12.13
C LEU A 222 -9.58 21.56 12.00
N GLY A 223 -8.79 21.55 13.06
CA GLY A 223 -7.44 20.96 13.08
C GLY A 223 -7.45 19.47 12.75
N VAL A 224 -8.37 18.73 13.37
CA VAL A 224 -8.51 17.28 13.11
C VAL A 224 -8.94 17.02 11.66
N VAL A 225 -9.94 17.76 11.15
CA VAL A 225 -10.43 17.59 9.77
C VAL A 225 -9.35 17.91 8.75
N VAL A 226 -8.63 19.03 8.91
CA VAL A 226 -7.56 19.44 7.99
C VAL A 226 -6.41 18.44 8.03
N ALA A 227 -6.00 18.00 9.22
CA ALA A 227 -4.95 17.00 9.36
C ALA A 227 -5.35 15.65 8.74
N ALA A 228 -6.57 15.19 8.99
CA ALA A 228 -7.09 13.96 8.39
C ALA A 228 -7.10 14.04 6.86
N ALA A 229 -7.60 15.15 6.29
CA ALA A 229 -7.60 15.37 4.85
C ALA A 229 -6.18 15.38 4.27
N TRP A 230 -5.24 16.06 4.92
CA TRP A 230 -3.83 16.09 4.51
C TRP A 230 -3.18 14.71 4.57
N ILE A 231 -3.40 13.96 5.64
CA ILE A 231 -2.88 12.59 5.79
C ILE A 231 -3.40 11.70 4.66
N VAL A 232 -4.69 11.78 4.34
CA VAL A 232 -5.28 11.01 3.22
C VAL A 232 -4.61 11.36 1.90
N VAL A 233 -4.36 12.65 1.61
CA VAL A 233 -3.67 13.10 0.41
C VAL A 233 -2.23 12.58 0.37
N CYS A 234 -1.48 12.70 1.46
CA CYS A 234 -0.10 12.20 1.55
C CYS A 234 -0.05 10.68 1.34
N MET A 235 -0.95 9.93 1.96
CA MET A 235 -1.05 8.48 1.80
C MET A 235 -1.41 8.09 0.36
N ALA A 236 -2.35 8.81 -0.26
CA ALA A 236 -2.76 8.56 -1.65
C ALA A 236 -1.60 8.77 -2.62
N VAL A 237 -0.88 9.92 -2.50
CA VAL A 237 0.28 10.22 -3.34
C VAL A 237 1.40 9.21 -3.14
N THR A 238 1.74 8.88 -1.90
CA THR A 238 2.78 7.91 -1.58
C THR A 238 2.42 6.51 -2.09
N SER A 239 1.16 6.11 -1.97
CA SER A 239 0.65 4.84 -2.51
C SER A 239 0.73 4.79 -4.03
N ALA A 240 0.32 5.87 -4.72
CA ALA A 240 0.42 5.97 -6.17
C ALA A 240 1.88 5.90 -6.65
N LEU A 241 2.78 6.67 -6.02
CA LEU A 241 4.22 6.64 -6.34
C LEU A 241 4.82 5.24 -6.15
N SER A 242 4.46 4.58 -5.05
CA SER A 242 4.88 3.21 -4.76
C SER A 242 4.37 2.22 -5.82
N ALA A 243 3.11 2.35 -6.25
CA ALA A 243 2.52 1.47 -7.26
C ALA A 243 3.18 1.68 -8.65
N VAL A 244 3.44 2.93 -9.05
CA VAL A 244 4.19 3.25 -10.28
C VAL A 244 5.59 2.66 -10.23
N PHE A 245 6.29 2.81 -9.11
CA PHE A 245 7.61 2.24 -8.92
C PHE A 245 7.59 0.70 -8.99
N LYS A 246 6.63 0.06 -8.34
CA LYS A 246 6.46 -1.40 -8.39
C LYS A 246 6.20 -1.89 -9.82
N ALA A 247 5.40 -1.14 -10.61
CA ALA A 247 5.16 -1.45 -12.02
C ALA A 247 6.43 -1.33 -12.85
N ALA A 248 7.19 -0.24 -12.70
CA ALA A 248 8.47 -0.02 -13.39
C ALA A 248 9.47 -1.12 -13.07
N LEU A 249 9.54 -1.48 -11.81
CA LEU A 249 10.46 -2.46 -11.30
C LEU A 249 10.14 -3.87 -11.75
N TYR A 250 8.85 -4.23 -11.77
CA TYR A 250 8.40 -5.51 -12.34
C TYR A 250 8.78 -5.59 -13.82
N ARG A 251 8.47 -4.55 -14.61
CA ARG A 251 8.82 -4.50 -16.05
C ARG A 251 10.31 -4.68 -16.27
N TRP A 252 11.13 -3.99 -15.49
CA TRP A 252 12.58 -4.14 -15.56
C TRP A 252 13.04 -5.56 -15.19
N ALA A 253 12.49 -6.14 -14.12
CA ALA A 253 12.84 -7.49 -13.65
C ALA A 253 12.50 -8.61 -14.66
N VAL A 254 11.48 -8.40 -15.51
CA VAL A 254 11.08 -9.33 -16.58
C VAL A 254 11.65 -8.95 -17.95
N GLY A 255 12.53 -7.93 -18.03
CA GLY A 255 13.20 -7.53 -19.27
C GLY A 255 12.33 -6.70 -20.22
N LEU A 256 11.23 -6.13 -19.75
CA LEU A 256 10.36 -5.25 -20.54
C LEU A 256 10.88 -3.80 -20.55
N PRO A 257 10.60 -3.01 -21.60
CA PRO A 257 10.96 -1.60 -21.64
C PRO A 257 10.36 -0.81 -20.47
N VAL A 258 11.16 0.07 -19.88
CA VAL A 258 10.76 0.97 -18.79
C VAL A 258 10.83 2.41 -19.31
N ASP A 259 9.99 3.30 -18.76
CA ASP A 259 10.00 4.73 -19.12
C ASP A 259 11.41 5.32 -18.94
N PRO A 260 11.90 6.14 -19.89
CA PRO A 260 13.21 6.79 -19.79
C PRO A 260 13.38 7.67 -18.54
N ALA A 261 12.28 8.05 -17.88
CA ALA A 261 12.34 8.74 -16.59
C ALA A 261 13.00 7.89 -15.48
N PHE A 262 12.91 6.56 -15.60
CA PHE A 262 13.65 5.60 -14.77
C PHE A 262 14.96 5.27 -15.49
N ASP A 263 15.96 6.15 -15.34
CA ASP A 263 17.29 5.90 -15.89
C ASP A 263 17.80 4.52 -15.46
N ALA A 264 18.30 3.74 -16.46
CA ALA A 264 18.89 2.42 -16.19
C ALA A 264 20.03 2.53 -15.16
N GLY A 265 20.72 3.67 -15.09
CA GLY A 265 21.70 4.01 -14.06
C GLY A 265 21.09 4.18 -12.67
N ALA A 266 19.89 4.77 -12.56
CA ALA A 266 19.18 4.93 -11.30
C ALA A 266 18.64 3.59 -10.79
N LEU A 267 18.10 2.75 -11.69
CA LEU A 267 17.66 1.39 -11.36
C LEU A 267 18.86 0.47 -11.06
N THR A 268 19.90 0.45 -11.89
CA THR A 268 21.12 -0.35 -11.65
C THR A 268 21.99 0.21 -10.52
N GLY A 269 22.03 1.53 -10.33
CA GLY A 269 22.78 2.17 -9.24
C GLY A 269 22.09 2.07 -7.88
N ALA A 270 20.76 1.89 -7.87
CA ALA A 270 20.03 1.50 -6.67
C ALA A 270 20.39 0.08 -6.21
N PHE A 271 20.96 -0.75 -7.12
CA PHE A 271 21.10 -2.20 -6.96
C PHE A 271 22.52 -2.71 -7.20
N ARG A 272 23.48 -1.86 -7.54
CA ARG A 272 24.87 -2.25 -7.79
C ARG A 272 25.67 -2.24 -6.50
N ASP A 273 26.20 -3.40 -6.12
CA ASP A 273 27.27 -3.52 -5.16
C ASP A 273 28.50 -2.73 -5.66
N ARG A 274 29.08 -1.93 -4.77
CA ARG A 274 30.47 -1.50 -4.94
C ARG A 274 31.35 -2.73 -4.62
N ARG A 275 31.85 -3.38 -5.66
CA ARG A 275 33.06 -4.19 -5.51
C ARG A 275 34.21 -3.29 -5.14
#